data_de565cf8815d812042841243ac8b2403
#
_entry.id   de565cf8815d812042841243ac8b2403
#
_cell.length_a   1.000
_cell.length_b   1.000
_cell.length_c   1.000
_cell.angle_alpha   90.00
_cell.angle_beta   90.00
_cell.angle_gamma   90.00
#
_symmetry.space_group_name_H-M   'P 1'
#
loop_
_entity.id
_entity.type
_entity.pdbx_description
1 polymer ?
#
loop_
_entity_poly.entity_id
_entity_poly.type
_entity_poly.pdbx_seq_one_letter_code
_entity_poly.pdbx_strand_id
1 'polypeptide(L)'
;ASKQDVEMLKKLVVEFKDELDALGVKVDKLDSRVAVLEENLGGWKFWGEFRFDAKFADEENGLYTNNGDTDFNLNRYRIWMRKKVDDKVTFTARLGQGNGNGTLRNDVRWDYYWIDVALPWDFAMKAGLWTMDWQDEDGLYTDNDALFTDRAHKGFYFARPFSMGEFAAYASREDADIDEVFEYGARVKFNFNEKFWVSGNYIQRDLDVAGGDLEDDANVWWAALGVNFSDNWAVRGAYYKEDLGLNVTTGEDKPAAWQAILDVKQEALGFTSVWVEYLDFDENFTALTDGPWDLYGTVTGTDLGNQYDNVLFVKLNQKWSDKWSTFQRYLSGSARGTGALIDDTTNWTVGVKYYYTPALSFELLYDKIENSQAVKGVDDNVVRFRTHVVF
;
A
#
# COMPACT_ATOMS: atom_id res chain seq x y z
N ALA A 1 -6.62 64.24 25.89
CA ALA A 1 -7.60 63.62 25.00
C ALA A 1 -8.74 64.58 24.77
N SER A 2 -9.05 64.92 23.52
CA SER A 2 -10.16 65.80 23.20
C SER A 2 -11.49 65.07 23.47
N LYS A 3 -12.61 65.84 23.74
CA LYS A 3 -13.93 65.22 23.86
C LYS A 3 -14.29 64.36 22.68
N GLN A 4 -13.79 64.66 21.50
CA GLN A 4 -13.97 63.90 20.25
C GLN A 4 -13.27 62.52 20.29
N ASP A 5 -12.08 62.44 20.87
CA ASP A 5 -11.33 61.16 20.98
C ASP A 5 -12.03 60.18 21.92
N VAL A 6 -12.63 60.70 23.00
CA VAL A 6 -13.38 59.90 23.99
C VAL A 6 -14.71 59.38 23.37
N GLU A 7 -15.39 60.19 22.56
CA GLU A 7 -16.61 59.74 21.88
C GLU A 7 -16.32 58.73 20.77
N MET A 8 -15.20 58.86 20.08
CA MET A 8 -14.76 57.92 19.06
C MET A 8 -14.40 56.56 19.68
N LEU A 9 -13.68 56.60 20.83
CA LEU A 9 -13.36 55.39 21.61
C LEU A 9 -14.62 54.67 22.12
N LYS A 10 -15.60 55.42 22.60
CA LYS A 10 -16.89 54.85 23.03
C LYS A 10 -17.65 54.18 21.87
N LYS A 11 -17.68 54.79 20.70
CA LYS A 11 -18.26 54.17 19.50
C LYS A 11 -17.57 52.91 19.11
N LEU A 12 -16.22 52.89 19.07
CA LEU A 12 -15.43 51.71 18.76
C LEU A 12 -15.68 50.57 19.74
N VAL A 13 -15.78 50.87 21.04
CA VAL A 13 -16.07 49.86 22.07
C VAL A 13 -17.46 49.25 21.90
N VAL A 14 -18.47 50.04 21.51
CA VAL A 14 -19.83 49.54 21.24
C VAL A 14 -19.84 48.67 19.97
N GLU A 15 -19.22 49.12 18.88
CA GLU A 15 -19.12 48.32 17.63
C GLU A 15 -18.35 47.00 17.87
N PHE A 16 -17.25 47.05 18.61
CA PHE A 16 -16.49 45.81 18.95
C PHE A 16 -17.33 44.88 19.83
N LYS A 17 -18.14 45.38 20.75
CA LYS A 17 -19.00 44.56 21.57
C LYS A 17 -20.07 43.85 20.76
N ASP A 18 -20.72 44.58 19.84
CA ASP A 18 -21.77 44.02 18.96
C ASP A 18 -21.18 42.96 17.99
N GLU A 19 -19.95 43.16 17.48
CA GLU A 19 -19.26 42.16 16.68
C GLU A 19 -18.86 40.94 17.50
N LEU A 20 -18.36 41.09 18.74
CA LEU A 20 -18.04 40.01 19.64
C LEU A 20 -19.28 39.22 20.07
N ASP A 21 -20.38 39.88 20.35
CA ASP A 21 -21.65 39.24 20.68
C ASP A 21 -22.21 38.47 19.46
N ALA A 22 -22.09 39.03 18.24
CA ALA A 22 -22.45 38.33 17.00
C ALA A 22 -21.53 37.13 16.69
N LEU A 23 -20.27 37.24 17.06
CA LEU A 23 -19.29 36.11 16.93
C LEU A 23 -19.64 35.02 17.96
N GLY A 24 -19.96 35.38 19.19
CA GLY A 24 -20.38 34.45 20.24
C GLY A 24 -21.61 33.64 19.83
N VAL A 25 -22.63 34.28 19.27
CA VAL A 25 -23.82 33.58 18.75
C VAL A 25 -23.50 32.64 17.59
N LYS A 26 -22.51 32.98 16.76
CA LYS A 26 -22.04 32.06 15.69
C LYS A 26 -21.28 30.87 16.25
N VAL A 27 -20.45 31.07 17.27
CA VAL A 27 -19.73 30.00 17.98
C VAL A 27 -20.71 29.07 18.68
N ASP A 28 -21.67 29.56 19.41
CA ASP A 28 -22.71 28.77 20.09
C ASP A 28 -23.56 27.94 19.10
N LYS A 29 -23.86 28.51 17.93
CA LYS A 29 -24.53 27.76 16.85
C LYS A 29 -23.65 26.67 16.23
N LEU A 30 -22.36 26.95 16.11
CA LEU A 30 -21.38 25.94 15.62
C LEU A 30 -21.25 24.81 16.64
N ASP A 31 -21.07 25.14 17.91
CA ASP A 31 -20.98 24.16 19.00
C ASP A 31 -22.25 23.30 19.09
N SER A 32 -23.43 23.90 18.98
CA SER A 32 -24.69 23.15 18.93
C SER A 32 -24.81 22.22 17.74
N ARG A 33 -24.35 22.64 16.56
CA ARG A 33 -24.33 21.79 15.35
C ARG A 33 -23.29 20.69 15.45
N VAL A 34 -22.13 20.97 16.02
CA VAL A 34 -21.09 19.97 16.29
C VAL A 34 -21.60 18.95 17.31
N ALA A 35 -22.21 19.37 18.40
CA ALA A 35 -22.79 18.48 19.40
C ALA A 35 -23.87 17.55 18.80
N VAL A 36 -24.74 18.06 17.92
CA VAL A 36 -25.75 17.26 17.22
C VAL A 36 -25.09 16.28 16.24
N LEU A 37 -24.01 16.68 15.53
CA LEU A 37 -23.27 15.80 14.65
C LEU A 37 -22.54 14.71 15.46
N GLU A 38 -21.91 15.06 16.56
CA GLU A 38 -21.25 14.11 17.46
C GLU A 38 -22.25 13.12 18.07
N GLU A 39 -23.43 13.58 18.47
CA GLU A 39 -24.49 12.72 18.99
C GLU A 39 -25.04 11.78 17.91
N ASN A 40 -25.32 12.27 16.71
CA ASN A 40 -25.86 11.46 15.61
C ASN A 40 -24.86 10.48 15.03
N LEU A 41 -23.58 10.85 14.92
CA LEU A 41 -22.51 9.97 14.44
C LEU A 41 -21.92 9.13 15.56
N GLY A 42 -22.21 9.44 16.83
CA GLY A 42 -21.69 8.71 18.00
C GLY A 42 -20.16 8.63 18.02
N GLY A 43 -19.47 9.65 17.48
CA GLY A 43 -18.00 9.71 17.39
C GLY A 43 -17.39 8.80 16.32
N TRP A 44 -18.18 8.28 15.38
CA TRP A 44 -17.68 7.56 14.22
C TRP A 44 -17.07 8.53 13.20
N LYS A 45 -15.96 8.10 12.61
CA LYS A 45 -15.32 8.74 11.45
C LYS A 45 -15.43 7.81 10.26
N PHE A 46 -15.82 8.37 9.11
CA PHE A 46 -15.94 7.65 7.85
C PHE A 46 -15.06 8.33 6.81
N TRP A 47 -14.39 7.53 5.98
CA TRP A 47 -13.66 7.99 4.80
C TRP A 47 -13.58 6.83 3.80
N GLY A 48 -13.23 7.14 2.55
CA GLY A 48 -13.19 6.07 1.57
C GLY A 48 -12.70 6.51 0.21
N GLU A 49 -12.77 5.58 -0.72
CA GLU A 49 -12.42 5.78 -2.11
C GLU A 49 -13.31 4.97 -3.05
N PHE A 50 -13.43 5.50 -4.25
CA PHE A 50 -14.11 4.85 -5.36
C PHE A 50 -13.26 5.03 -6.62
N ARG A 51 -12.95 3.91 -7.32
CA ARG A 51 -12.23 3.92 -8.61
C ARG A 51 -13.06 3.18 -9.65
N PHE A 52 -13.26 3.84 -10.78
CA PHE A 52 -13.91 3.25 -11.93
C PHE A 52 -13.00 3.38 -13.15
N ASP A 53 -12.77 2.25 -13.83
CA ASP A 53 -11.87 2.13 -14.96
C ASP A 53 -12.63 1.79 -16.24
N ALA A 54 -12.27 2.45 -17.33
CA ALA A 54 -12.53 2.02 -18.69
C ALA A 54 -11.19 1.56 -19.29
N LYS A 55 -11.12 0.32 -19.76
CA LYS A 55 -9.92 -0.28 -20.35
C LYS A 55 -10.20 -0.71 -21.77
N PHE A 56 -9.22 -0.50 -22.65
CA PHE A 56 -9.24 -0.88 -24.03
C PHE A 56 -7.91 -1.56 -24.33
N ALA A 57 -7.94 -2.83 -24.71
CA ALA A 57 -6.77 -3.66 -25.01
C ALA A 57 -6.76 -4.07 -26.48
N ASP A 58 -5.59 -4.38 -27.02
CA ASP A 58 -5.49 -4.86 -28.40
C ASP A 58 -5.85 -6.34 -28.49
N GLU A 59 -5.60 -7.12 -27.41
CA GLU A 59 -5.81 -8.56 -27.38
C GLU A 59 -7.11 -8.94 -26.67
N GLU A 60 -7.90 -9.80 -27.29
CA GLU A 60 -9.17 -10.32 -26.77
C GLU A 60 -9.00 -11.49 -25.77
N ASN A 61 -7.85 -11.60 -25.12
CA ASN A 61 -7.57 -12.75 -24.28
C ASN A 61 -8.15 -12.70 -22.87
N GLY A 62 -8.79 -11.60 -22.52
CA GLY A 62 -9.47 -11.41 -21.24
C GLY A 62 -8.55 -11.17 -20.04
N LEU A 63 -7.28 -10.90 -20.26
CA LEU A 63 -6.31 -10.74 -19.21
C LEU A 63 -6.38 -9.36 -18.56
N TYR A 64 -6.36 -8.34 -19.38
CA TYR A 64 -6.42 -6.95 -18.95
C TYR A 64 -7.85 -6.41 -19.01
N THR A 65 -8.71 -7.12 -19.72
CA THR A 65 -10.14 -6.87 -19.85
C THR A 65 -10.92 -8.15 -19.56
N ASN A 66 -12.10 -8.03 -18.98
CA ASN A 66 -12.95 -9.18 -18.67
C ASN A 66 -13.81 -9.58 -19.90
N ASN A 67 -13.38 -10.55 -20.67
CA ASN A 67 -14.10 -11.07 -21.85
C ASN A 67 -14.16 -10.12 -23.05
N GLY A 68 -13.02 -9.83 -23.67
CA GLY A 68 -12.93 -9.04 -24.88
C GLY A 68 -11.85 -7.96 -24.78
N ASP A 69 -11.82 -7.09 -25.74
CA ASP A 69 -10.86 -5.99 -25.86
C ASP A 69 -11.23 -4.74 -25.03
N THR A 70 -12.45 -4.69 -24.52
CA THR A 70 -13.00 -3.54 -23.79
C THR A 70 -13.62 -3.97 -22.47
N ASP A 71 -13.29 -3.25 -21.39
CA ASP A 71 -13.84 -3.47 -20.06
C ASP A 71 -14.18 -2.16 -19.35
N PHE A 72 -15.32 -2.17 -18.66
CA PHE A 72 -15.76 -1.10 -17.76
C PHE A 72 -15.98 -1.69 -16.39
N ASN A 73 -15.08 -1.41 -15.47
CA ASN A 73 -15.16 -2.05 -14.16
C ASN A 73 -15.03 -1.09 -12.98
N LEU A 74 -15.64 -1.50 -11.88
CA LEU A 74 -15.41 -0.92 -10.58
C LEU A 74 -14.11 -1.52 -10.02
N ASN A 75 -12.99 -0.84 -10.27
CA ASN A 75 -11.67 -1.30 -9.87
C ASN A 75 -11.53 -1.37 -8.35
N ARG A 76 -12.07 -0.37 -7.64
CA ARG A 76 -12.00 -0.33 -6.18
C ARG A 76 -13.14 0.50 -5.60
N TYR A 77 -13.78 -0.01 -4.55
CA TYR A 77 -14.49 0.84 -3.60
C TYR A 77 -14.18 0.37 -2.18
N ARG A 78 -13.93 1.32 -1.29
CA ARG A 78 -13.59 1.06 0.10
C ARG A 78 -14.22 2.13 0.98
N ILE A 79 -14.88 1.70 2.04
CA ILE A 79 -15.43 2.59 3.07
C ILE A 79 -14.81 2.17 4.39
N TRP A 80 -13.97 3.03 4.92
CA TRP A 80 -13.38 2.88 6.23
C TRP A 80 -14.28 3.51 7.28
N MET A 81 -14.31 2.91 8.44
CA MET A 81 -14.97 3.45 9.62
C MET A 81 -14.08 3.25 10.84
N ARG A 82 -14.06 4.26 11.70
CA ARG A 82 -13.29 4.23 12.94
C ARG A 82 -14.10 4.84 14.08
N LYS A 83 -14.00 4.23 15.25
CA LYS A 83 -14.57 4.75 16.48
C LYS A 83 -13.57 4.65 17.62
N LYS A 84 -13.28 5.76 18.28
CA LYS A 84 -12.62 5.76 19.57
C LYS A 84 -13.67 5.30 20.62
N VAL A 85 -13.48 4.10 21.17
CA VAL A 85 -14.41 3.51 22.16
C VAL A 85 -14.17 4.19 23.51
N ASP A 86 -12.90 4.30 23.92
CA ASP A 86 -12.43 5.02 25.08
C ASP A 86 -10.99 5.53 24.86
N ASP A 87 -10.30 5.96 25.92
CA ASP A 87 -8.93 6.51 25.79
C ASP A 87 -7.88 5.46 25.42
N LYS A 88 -8.20 4.19 25.56
CA LYS A 88 -7.27 3.08 25.29
C LYS A 88 -7.67 2.21 24.12
N VAL A 89 -8.94 2.26 23.71
CA VAL A 89 -9.49 1.32 22.71
C VAL A 89 -10.05 2.09 21.52
N THR A 90 -9.59 1.72 20.34
CA THR A 90 -10.12 2.20 19.07
C THR A 90 -10.54 1.02 18.21
N PHE A 91 -11.76 1.05 17.67
CA PHE A 91 -12.24 0.10 16.68
C PHE A 91 -12.05 0.68 15.28
N THR A 92 -11.55 -0.13 14.36
CA THR A 92 -11.41 0.22 12.93
C THR A 92 -11.95 -0.92 12.07
N ALA A 93 -12.68 -0.59 11.02
CA ALA A 93 -13.12 -1.58 10.04
C ALA A 93 -13.17 -0.98 8.63
N ARG A 94 -13.10 -1.85 7.62
CA ARG A 94 -13.25 -1.51 6.20
C ARG A 94 -14.32 -2.39 5.58
N LEU A 95 -15.26 -1.76 4.92
CA LEU A 95 -16.14 -2.40 3.93
C LEU A 95 -15.55 -2.19 2.55
N GLY A 96 -15.45 -3.22 1.76
CA GLY A 96 -14.94 -3.13 0.42
C GLY A 96 -15.44 -4.23 -0.49
N GLN A 97 -15.04 -4.14 -1.74
CA GLN A 97 -15.20 -5.20 -2.70
C GLN A 97 -14.07 -6.18 -2.47
N GLY A 98 -14.39 -7.43 -2.20
CA GLY A 98 -13.37 -8.47 -2.10
C GLY A 98 -12.64 -8.65 -3.43
N ASN A 99 -11.40 -9.11 -3.37
CA ASN A 99 -10.56 -9.42 -4.52
C ASN A 99 -11.26 -10.38 -5.48
N GLY A 100 -12.08 -9.88 -6.36
CA GLY A 100 -12.82 -10.61 -7.39
C GLY A 100 -12.63 -9.88 -8.69
N ASN A 101 -11.94 -10.50 -9.64
CA ASN A 101 -11.83 -10.06 -11.01
C ASN A 101 -13.11 -9.37 -11.47
N GLY A 102 -13.09 -8.04 -11.58
CA GLY A 102 -13.91 -7.18 -12.42
C GLY A 102 -15.39 -7.42 -12.64
N THR A 103 -15.93 -8.52 -12.18
CA THR A 103 -17.36 -8.78 -12.24
C THR A 103 -18.07 -7.90 -11.22
N LEU A 104 -19.09 -7.18 -11.66
CA LEU A 104 -20.07 -6.46 -10.82
C LEU A 104 -20.72 -7.44 -9.82
N ARG A 105 -19.95 -7.97 -8.88
CA ARG A 105 -20.49 -8.76 -7.79
C ARG A 105 -20.89 -7.81 -6.68
N ASN A 106 -22.13 -7.90 -6.30
CA ASN A 106 -22.76 -7.12 -5.23
C ASN A 106 -22.31 -7.55 -3.83
N ASP A 107 -21.16 -8.20 -3.71
CA ASP A 107 -20.68 -8.74 -2.45
C ASP A 107 -19.93 -7.66 -1.69
N VAL A 108 -20.68 -6.85 -0.94
CA VAL A 108 -20.09 -5.98 0.08
C VAL A 108 -19.71 -6.85 1.26
N ARG A 109 -18.43 -6.87 1.59
CA ARG A 109 -17.93 -7.62 2.75
C ARG A 109 -17.01 -6.79 3.60
N TRP A 110 -16.81 -7.25 4.82
CA TRP A 110 -15.76 -6.74 5.68
C TRP A 110 -14.41 -7.27 5.17
N ASP A 111 -13.59 -6.37 4.64
CA ASP A 111 -12.21 -6.72 4.24
C ASP A 111 -11.30 -6.74 5.45
N TYR A 112 -11.49 -5.78 6.37
CA TYR A 112 -10.73 -5.64 7.60
C TYR A 112 -11.62 -5.21 8.75
N TYR A 113 -11.29 -5.66 9.96
CA TYR A 113 -11.91 -5.22 11.22
C TYR A 113 -11.00 -5.57 12.40
N TRP A 114 -10.65 -4.60 13.19
CA TRP A 114 -9.80 -4.82 14.36
C TRP A 114 -10.05 -3.79 15.46
N ILE A 115 -9.52 -4.11 16.65
CA ILE A 115 -9.36 -3.16 17.74
C ILE A 115 -7.88 -2.84 17.92
N ASP A 116 -7.56 -1.57 18.16
CA ASP A 116 -6.28 -1.11 18.67
C ASP A 116 -6.43 -0.84 20.17
N VAL A 117 -5.52 -1.35 20.98
CA VAL A 117 -5.54 -1.25 22.42
C VAL A 117 -4.21 -0.71 22.92
N ALA A 118 -4.24 0.40 23.67
CA ALA A 118 -3.09 0.91 24.39
C ALA A 118 -2.92 0.12 25.72
N LEU A 119 -1.87 -0.69 25.80
CA LEU A 119 -1.53 -1.50 26.96
C LEU A 119 -0.54 -0.76 27.90
N PRO A 120 -0.36 -1.23 29.16
CA PRO A 120 0.71 -0.73 30.03
C PRO A 120 2.10 -0.85 29.40
N TRP A 121 3.05 -0.02 29.86
CA TRP A 121 4.46 0.02 29.44
C TRP A 121 4.66 0.36 27.96
N ASP A 122 3.79 1.19 27.39
CA ASP A 122 3.83 1.67 26.01
C ASP A 122 3.67 0.56 24.95
N PHE A 123 3.10 -0.59 25.32
CA PHE A 123 2.70 -1.58 24.34
C PHE A 123 1.41 -1.15 23.64
N ALA A 124 1.39 -1.31 22.31
CA ALA A 124 0.20 -1.29 21.50
C ALA A 124 -0.16 -2.73 21.11
N MET A 125 -1.44 -3.05 21.15
CA MET A 125 -1.97 -4.32 20.66
C MET A 125 -3.01 -4.06 19.59
N LYS A 126 -3.00 -4.88 18.54
CA LYS A 126 -4.07 -4.94 17.54
C LYS A 126 -4.65 -6.35 17.56
N ALA A 127 -5.96 -6.49 17.49
CA ALA A 127 -6.64 -7.80 17.46
C ALA A 127 -7.80 -7.80 16.49
N GLY A 128 -7.89 -8.80 15.63
CA GLY A 128 -8.91 -8.92 14.59
C GLY A 128 -8.35 -9.35 13.24
N LEU A 129 -8.94 -8.85 12.17
CA LEU A 129 -8.46 -8.99 10.79
C LEU A 129 -7.85 -7.66 10.35
N TRP A 130 -6.55 -7.62 10.16
CA TRP A 130 -5.76 -6.41 9.94
C TRP A 130 -4.70 -6.60 8.86
N THR A 131 -4.11 -5.51 8.37
CA THR A 131 -2.96 -5.49 7.48
C THR A 131 -1.80 -4.75 8.13
N MET A 132 -0.60 -5.04 7.71
CA MET A 132 0.63 -4.34 8.07
C MET A 132 1.59 -4.31 6.90
N ASP A 133 2.56 -3.42 6.98
CA ASP A 133 3.68 -3.35 6.08
C ASP A 133 4.96 -3.29 6.92
N TRP A 134 5.83 -4.29 6.76
CA TRP A 134 7.14 -4.34 7.42
C TRP A 134 8.29 -4.07 6.45
N GLN A 135 7.98 -3.78 5.21
CA GLN A 135 8.98 -3.45 4.20
C GLN A 135 9.31 -1.95 4.26
N ASP A 136 10.21 -1.59 5.19
CA ASP A 136 10.64 -0.21 5.42
C ASP A 136 11.38 0.42 4.23
N GLU A 137 11.87 -0.40 3.33
CA GLU A 137 12.52 -0.01 2.10
C GLU A 137 11.55 0.58 1.07
N ASP A 138 10.24 0.49 1.27
CA ASP A 138 9.19 0.99 0.38
C ASP A 138 9.34 0.43 -1.04
N GLY A 139 9.25 -0.88 -1.21
CA GLY A 139 9.68 -1.50 -2.44
C GLY A 139 8.67 -1.56 -3.54
N LEU A 140 7.41 -1.21 -3.37
CA LEU A 140 6.47 -1.54 -4.41
C LEU A 140 5.74 -0.34 -4.98
N TYR A 141 5.63 -0.42 -6.21
CA TYR A 141 5.36 0.55 -7.23
C TYR A 141 4.02 1.30 -7.14
N THR A 142 2.89 0.62 -6.96
CA THR A 142 1.59 1.29 -7.04
C THR A 142 0.99 1.62 -5.69
N ASP A 143 1.10 0.72 -4.75
CA ASP A 143 0.42 0.80 -3.46
C ASP A 143 1.38 0.66 -2.26
N ASN A 144 2.70 0.56 -2.46
CA ASN A 144 3.70 0.25 -1.41
C ASN A 144 3.43 -1.10 -0.73
N ASP A 145 3.05 -2.10 -1.50
CA ASP A 145 2.72 -3.40 -0.97
C ASP A 145 4.00 -4.17 -0.60
N ALA A 146 4.09 -4.63 0.63
CA ALA A 146 5.25 -5.39 1.10
C ALA A 146 5.24 -6.81 0.54
N LEU A 147 6.42 -7.35 0.21
CA LEU A 147 6.58 -8.69 -0.37
C LEU A 147 6.03 -9.80 0.53
N PHE A 148 6.08 -9.64 1.84
CA PHE A 148 5.73 -10.71 2.78
C PHE A 148 4.57 -10.36 3.71
N THR A 149 4.22 -9.10 3.89
CA THR A 149 3.30 -8.69 4.96
C THR A 149 2.08 -7.90 4.53
N ASP A 150 2.02 -7.37 3.30
CA ASP A 150 0.84 -6.62 2.83
C ASP A 150 -0.30 -7.54 2.41
N ARG A 151 -0.84 -8.21 3.38
CA ARG A 151 -2.00 -9.11 3.26
C ARG A 151 -2.83 -9.10 4.53
N ALA A 152 -4.00 -9.73 4.48
CA ALA A 152 -4.88 -9.83 5.63
C ALA A 152 -4.33 -10.83 6.65
N HIS A 153 -4.14 -10.37 7.88
CA HIS A 153 -3.75 -11.19 9.03
C HIS A 153 -4.91 -11.24 10.03
N LYS A 154 -5.31 -12.44 10.44
CA LYS A 154 -6.36 -12.65 11.43
C LYS A 154 -5.74 -13.14 12.73
N GLY A 155 -5.63 -12.27 13.73
CA GLY A 155 -4.94 -12.61 14.96
C GLY A 155 -4.59 -11.42 15.83
N PHE A 156 -3.40 -11.48 16.42
CA PHE A 156 -2.89 -10.47 17.34
C PHE A 156 -1.57 -9.90 16.86
N TYR A 157 -1.43 -8.59 16.97
CA TYR A 157 -0.20 -7.85 16.71
C TYR A 157 0.15 -7.04 17.94
N PHE A 158 1.42 -7.03 18.31
CA PHE A 158 1.96 -6.25 19.43
C PHE A 158 3.13 -5.41 18.93
N ALA A 159 3.17 -4.16 19.32
CA ALA A 159 4.29 -3.27 19.05
C ALA A 159 4.65 -2.47 20.30
N ARG A 160 5.91 -2.13 20.42
CA ARG A 160 6.42 -1.25 21.45
C ARG A 160 7.52 -0.36 20.90
N PRO A 161 7.34 0.96 20.92
CA PRO A 161 8.41 1.90 20.61
C PRO A 161 9.45 1.92 21.74
N PHE A 162 10.69 2.19 21.37
CA PHE A 162 11.77 2.51 22.29
C PHE A 162 12.55 3.73 21.76
N SER A 163 13.50 4.24 22.52
CA SER A 163 14.16 5.54 22.21
C SER A 163 14.75 5.66 20.81
N MET A 164 15.17 4.54 20.21
CA MET A 164 15.81 4.52 18.89
C MET A 164 15.05 3.68 17.87
N GLY A 165 13.80 3.27 18.13
CA GLY A 165 13.12 2.42 17.18
C GLY A 165 11.86 1.77 17.70
N GLU A 166 11.57 0.61 17.17
CA GLU A 166 10.38 -0.18 17.49
C GLU A 166 10.69 -1.67 17.47
N PHE A 167 10.10 -2.38 18.39
CA PHE A 167 9.93 -3.84 18.34
C PHE A 167 8.47 -4.16 18.05
N ALA A 168 8.22 -5.13 17.16
CA ALA A 168 6.89 -5.64 16.90
C ALA A 168 6.90 -7.18 16.78
N ALA A 169 5.77 -7.80 17.08
CA ALA A 169 5.55 -9.23 16.90
C ALA A 169 4.07 -9.50 16.65
N TYR A 170 3.78 -10.57 15.93
CA TYR A 170 2.40 -11.00 15.70
C TYR A 170 2.27 -12.52 15.68
N ALA A 171 1.03 -12.96 15.86
CA ALA A 171 0.58 -14.31 15.60
C ALA A 171 -0.77 -14.22 14.88
N SER A 172 -0.90 -14.88 13.74
CA SER A 172 -2.10 -14.89 12.92
C SER A 172 -2.38 -16.27 12.36
N ARG A 173 -3.64 -16.45 11.95
CA ARG A 173 -4.09 -17.65 11.27
C ARG A 173 -4.76 -17.26 9.97
N GLU A 174 -4.44 -17.94 8.90
CA GLU A 174 -5.15 -17.86 7.64
C GLU A 174 -6.12 -19.06 7.57
N ASP A 175 -7.40 -18.78 7.33
CA ASP A 175 -8.41 -19.81 7.11
C ASP A 175 -8.45 -20.09 5.59
N ALA A 176 -7.66 -21.02 5.10
CA ALA A 176 -7.82 -21.58 3.77
C ALA A 176 -8.88 -22.68 3.81
N ASP A 177 -9.58 -22.93 2.67
CA ASP A 177 -10.71 -23.87 2.60
C ASP A 177 -10.33 -25.33 2.93
N ILE A 178 -9.06 -25.69 2.88
CA ILE A 178 -8.56 -27.06 3.04
C ILE A 178 -7.47 -27.15 4.13
N ASP A 179 -6.71 -26.07 4.33
CA ASP A 179 -5.50 -26.07 5.18
C ASP A 179 -5.55 -24.93 6.19
N GLU A 180 -5.03 -25.19 7.39
CA GLU A 180 -4.83 -24.18 8.40
C GLU A 180 -3.38 -23.69 8.32
N VAL A 181 -3.20 -22.40 8.05
CA VAL A 181 -1.89 -21.77 8.11
C VAL A 181 -1.79 -20.93 9.37
N PHE A 182 -0.95 -21.34 10.30
CA PHE A 182 -0.57 -20.51 11.42
C PHE A 182 0.71 -19.75 11.09
N GLU A 183 0.73 -18.45 11.34
CA GLU A 183 1.86 -17.61 11.03
C GLU A 183 2.21 -16.72 12.21
N TYR A 184 3.50 -16.59 12.46
CA TYR A 184 4.00 -15.65 13.45
C TYR A 184 5.25 -14.94 12.94
N GLY A 185 5.42 -13.72 13.36
CA GLY A 185 6.56 -12.91 12.97
C GLY A 185 7.02 -11.99 14.07
N ALA A 186 8.24 -11.55 13.93
CA ALA A 186 8.87 -10.56 14.79
C ALA A 186 9.76 -9.64 13.99
N ARG A 187 9.82 -8.37 14.40
CA ARG A 187 10.73 -7.40 13.83
C ARG A 187 11.34 -6.50 14.88
N VAL A 188 12.49 -5.96 14.54
CA VAL A 188 13.09 -4.81 15.24
C VAL A 188 13.59 -3.80 14.22
N LYS A 189 13.25 -2.54 14.45
CA LYS A 189 13.74 -1.41 13.64
C LYS A 189 14.52 -0.45 14.53
N PHE A 190 15.69 -0.03 14.08
CA PHE A 190 16.51 0.99 14.72
C PHE A 190 16.63 2.21 13.82
N ASN A 191 16.25 3.36 14.32
CA ASN A 191 16.48 4.67 13.73
C ASN A 191 17.66 5.31 14.46
N PHE A 192 18.88 5.20 13.91
CA PHE A 192 20.08 5.77 14.54
C PHE A 192 20.04 7.29 14.54
N ASN A 193 19.45 7.85 13.50
CA ASN A 193 19.16 9.26 13.34
C ASN A 193 18.13 9.44 12.22
N GLU A 194 17.79 10.68 11.84
CA GLU A 194 16.85 11.00 10.76
C GLU A 194 17.31 10.51 9.36
N LYS A 195 18.60 10.17 9.23
CA LYS A 195 19.21 9.80 7.94
C LYS A 195 19.48 8.32 7.79
N PHE A 196 19.57 7.57 8.88
CA PHE A 196 19.98 6.17 8.82
C PHE A 196 19.14 5.29 9.73
N TRP A 197 18.60 4.23 9.13
CA TRP A 197 17.87 3.19 9.85
C TRP A 197 18.26 1.80 9.35
N VAL A 198 18.03 0.80 10.20
CA VAL A 198 18.11 -0.62 9.87
C VAL A 198 16.94 -1.35 10.47
N SER A 199 16.50 -2.42 9.82
CA SER A 199 15.51 -3.36 10.38
C SER A 199 15.95 -4.81 10.19
N GLY A 200 15.50 -5.66 11.10
CA GLY A 200 15.60 -7.10 10.99
C GLY A 200 14.22 -7.70 11.21
N ASN A 201 13.81 -8.61 10.36
CA ASN A 201 12.47 -9.15 10.30
C ASN A 201 12.54 -10.68 10.15
N TYR A 202 11.56 -11.36 10.72
CA TYR A 202 11.40 -12.80 10.63
C TYR A 202 9.92 -13.16 10.59
N ILE A 203 9.55 -14.08 9.70
CA ILE A 203 8.22 -14.68 9.61
C ILE A 203 8.41 -16.19 9.51
N GLN A 204 7.60 -16.94 10.24
CA GLN A 204 7.45 -18.35 10.09
C GLN A 204 6.00 -18.70 9.81
N ARG A 205 5.79 -19.62 8.87
CA ARG A 205 4.50 -20.20 8.51
C ARG A 205 4.51 -21.67 8.86
N ASP A 206 3.56 -22.05 9.68
CA ASP A 206 3.29 -23.42 10.06
C ASP A 206 2.12 -23.92 9.21
N LEU A 207 2.41 -24.84 8.29
CA LEU A 207 1.47 -25.35 7.31
C LEU A 207 0.95 -26.71 7.80
N ASP A 208 -0.21 -26.73 8.44
CA ASP A 208 -0.88 -28.00 8.78
C ASP A 208 -1.72 -28.46 7.57
N VAL A 209 -1.08 -29.18 6.65
CA VAL A 209 -1.70 -29.73 5.44
C VAL A 209 -2.28 -31.10 5.77
N ALA A 210 -3.59 -31.22 5.79
CA ALA A 210 -4.29 -32.48 6.04
C ALA A 210 -3.91 -33.55 4.99
N GLY A 211 -2.98 -34.45 5.34
CA GLY A 211 -2.59 -35.62 4.55
C GLY A 211 -1.38 -35.43 3.64
N GLY A 212 -0.58 -34.39 3.81
CA GLY A 212 0.68 -34.18 3.09
C GLY A 212 1.90 -34.35 3.99
N ASP A 213 2.92 -35.00 3.48
CA ASP A 213 4.26 -35.13 4.12
C ASP A 213 5.06 -33.79 4.00
N LEU A 214 4.42 -32.64 4.26
CA LEU A 214 5.12 -31.38 4.40
C LEU A 214 5.63 -31.30 5.84
N GLU A 215 6.81 -31.84 6.06
CA GLU A 215 7.37 -31.99 7.43
C GLU A 215 7.97 -30.70 7.97
N ASP A 216 8.17 -29.66 7.15
CA ASP A 216 8.94 -28.50 7.58
C ASP A 216 8.18 -27.18 7.35
N ASP A 217 8.25 -26.34 8.37
CA ASP A 217 7.70 -25.00 8.40
C ASP A 217 8.48 -24.06 7.48
N ALA A 218 7.80 -23.39 6.56
CA ALA A 218 8.42 -22.36 5.74
C ALA A 218 8.73 -21.11 6.57
N ASN A 219 9.86 -20.50 6.34
CA ASN A 219 10.21 -19.24 7.00
C ASN A 219 10.96 -18.29 6.07
N VAL A 220 10.91 -17.02 6.41
CA VAL A 220 11.69 -15.96 5.78
C VAL A 220 12.25 -15.03 6.85
N TRP A 221 13.50 -14.65 6.68
CA TRP A 221 14.07 -13.51 7.37
C TRP A 221 14.68 -12.52 6.39
N TRP A 222 14.64 -11.26 6.74
CA TRP A 222 15.30 -10.22 5.97
C TRP A 222 15.85 -9.11 6.86
N ALA A 223 16.90 -8.51 6.36
CA ALA A 223 17.48 -7.31 6.93
C ALA A 223 17.40 -6.19 5.88
N ALA A 224 16.92 -5.04 6.31
CA ALA A 224 16.84 -3.88 5.46
C ALA A 224 17.54 -2.67 6.08
N LEU A 225 17.98 -1.76 5.23
CA LEU A 225 18.61 -0.51 5.62
C LEU A 225 18.17 0.63 4.71
N GLY A 226 18.19 1.84 5.24
CA GLY A 226 17.95 3.05 4.47
C GLY A 226 18.87 4.18 4.88
N VAL A 227 19.31 4.94 3.87
CA VAL A 227 20.14 6.12 4.02
C VAL A 227 19.52 7.30 3.29
N ASN A 228 19.10 8.32 4.03
CA ASN A 228 18.65 9.59 3.50
C ASN A 228 19.86 10.53 3.42
N PHE A 229 20.48 10.68 2.26
CA PHE A 229 21.62 11.62 2.07
C PHE A 229 21.19 13.07 2.26
N SER A 230 19.95 13.36 1.86
CA SER A 230 19.25 14.62 2.08
C SER A 230 17.74 14.36 2.09
N ASP A 231 16.94 15.40 2.28
CA ASP A 231 15.48 15.32 2.18
C ASP A 231 14.98 14.84 0.80
N ASN A 232 15.82 14.96 -0.22
CA ASN A 232 15.49 14.72 -1.62
C ASN A 232 16.18 13.49 -2.23
N TRP A 233 17.11 12.84 -1.52
CA TRP A 233 17.86 11.69 -2.01
C TRP A 233 17.92 10.60 -0.96
N ALA A 234 17.45 9.43 -1.30
CA ALA A 234 17.51 8.26 -0.45
C ALA A 234 17.97 7.03 -1.22
N VAL A 235 18.68 6.14 -0.54
CA VAL A 235 18.99 4.78 -0.99
C VAL A 235 18.49 3.83 0.07
N ARG A 236 17.85 2.76 -0.38
CA ARG A 236 17.36 1.68 0.48
C ARG A 236 17.82 0.35 -0.09
N GLY A 237 17.92 -0.65 0.75
CA GLY A 237 18.25 -1.99 0.31
C GLY A 237 17.84 -3.02 1.33
N ALA A 238 17.61 -4.22 0.85
CA ALA A 238 17.27 -5.36 1.68
C ALA A 238 17.95 -6.63 1.17
N TYR A 239 18.17 -7.57 2.08
CA TYR A 239 18.56 -8.93 1.79
C TYR A 239 17.58 -9.87 2.44
N TYR A 240 17.01 -10.76 1.65
CA TYR A 240 16.01 -11.76 2.03
C TYR A 240 16.62 -13.15 1.97
N LYS A 241 16.19 -14.02 2.87
CA LYS A 241 16.53 -15.44 2.85
C LYS A 241 15.32 -16.24 3.29
N GLU A 242 14.89 -17.15 2.43
CA GLU A 242 13.78 -18.07 2.71
C GLU A 242 14.33 -19.45 3.07
N ASP A 243 13.53 -20.21 3.79
CA ASP A 243 13.57 -21.65 3.91
C ASP A 243 12.17 -22.15 3.54
N LEU A 244 12.08 -22.86 2.42
CA LEU A 244 10.78 -23.25 1.86
C LEU A 244 10.12 -24.39 2.64
N GLY A 245 10.85 -25.02 3.58
CA GLY A 245 10.35 -26.17 4.32
C GLY A 245 10.09 -27.41 3.47
N LEU A 246 10.62 -27.44 2.25
CA LEU A 246 10.38 -28.48 1.25
C LEU A 246 11.70 -28.97 0.68
N ASN A 247 11.80 -30.28 0.43
CA ASN A 247 12.84 -30.80 -0.44
C ASN A 247 12.45 -30.56 -1.90
N VAL A 248 12.88 -29.43 -2.46
CA VAL A 248 12.63 -29.12 -3.87
C VAL A 248 13.40 -30.07 -4.77
N THR A 249 12.79 -30.51 -5.86
CA THR A 249 13.44 -31.45 -6.79
C THR A 249 14.40 -30.73 -7.74
N THR A 250 14.25 -29.42 -7.91
CA THR A 250 15.09 -28.56 -8.75
C THR A 250 15.21 -27.19 -8.11
N GLY A 251 16.35 -26.53 -8.29
CA GLY A 251 16.62 -25.20 -7.76
C GLY A 251 17.03 -25.20 -6.28
N GLU A 252 16.89 -24.04 -5.65
CA GLU A 252 17.32 -23.81 -4.27
C GLU A 252 16.15 -24.08 -3.30
N ASP A 253 16.39 -24.88 -2.26
CA ASP A 253 15.45 -25.08 -1.14
C ASP A 253 15.46 -23.91 -0.15
N LYS A 254 16.56 -23.14 -0.16
CA LYS A 254 16.76 -21.94 0.66
C LYS A 254 17.13 -20.75 -0.21
N PRO A 255 16.20 -20.26 -1.04
CA PRO A 255 16.50 -19.16 -1.94
C PRO A 255 16.75 -17.85 -1.21
N ALA A 256 17.55 -17.00 -1.82
CA ALA A 256 17.82 -15.66 -1.35
C ALA A 256 17.45 -14.62 -2.42
N ALA A 257 17.24 -13.40 -1.97
CA ALA A 257 17.11 -12.24 -2.84
C ALA A 257 17.77 -11.02 -2.23
N TRP A 258 18.11 -10.05 -3.04
CA TRP A 258 18.50 -8.72 -2.58
C TRP A 258 17.82 -7.64 -3.40
N GLN A 259 17.53 -6.53 -2.77
CA GLN A 259 16.84 -5.39 -3.34
C GLN A 259 17.67 -4.13 -3.13
N ALA A 260 17.67 -3.27 -4.14
CA ALA A 260 18.25 -1.93 -4.04
C ALA A 260 17.29 -0.91 -4.65
N ILE A 261 17.10 0.20 -3.96
CA ILE A 261 16.20 1.28 -4.37
C ILE A 261 16.95 2.60 -4.30
N LEU A 262 16.83 3.39 -5.37
CA LEU A 262 17.19 4.79 -5.42
C LEU A 262 15.92 5.63 -5.52
N ASP A 263 15.70 6.53 -4.57
CA ASP A 263 14.59 7.48 -4.54
C ASP A 263 15.13 8.91 -4.63
N VAL A 264 14.79 9.61 -5.70
CA VAL A 264 15.15 11.02 -5.95
C VAL A 264 13.88 11.82 -6.15
N LYS A 265 13.63 12.77 -5.27
CA LYS A 265 12.44 13.61 -5.35
C LYS A 265 12.56 14.70 -6.41
N GLN A 266 11.42 15.16 -6.90
CA GLN A 266 11.36 16.17 -7.95
C GLN A 266 12.09 17.46 -7.60
N GLU A 267 12.12 17.85 -6.33
CA GLU A 267 12.80 19.04 -5.84
C GLU A 267 14.33 19.02 -6.09
N ALA A 268 14.92 17.83 -6.15
CA ALA A 268 16.34 17.66 -6.44
C ALA A 268 16.67 17.91 -7.92
N LEU A 269 15.77 17.50 -8.83
CA LEU A 269 16.00 17.56 -10.27
C LEU A 269 15.26 18.72 -10.93
N GLY A 270 14.33 19.37 -10.22
CA GLY A 270 13.56 20.52 -10.65
C GLY A 270 12.33 20.20 -11.52
N PHE A 271 12.28 19.06 -12.20
CA PHE A 271 11.21 18.75 -13.13
C PHE A 271 10.61 17.34 -13.00
N THR A 272 11.33 16.38 -12.43
CA THR A 272 10.88 15.00 -12.28
C THR A 272 11.42 14.38 -11.00
N SER A 273 10.67 13.46 -10.39
CA SER A 273 11.20 12.48 -9.45
C SER A 273 11.68 11.25 -10.20
N VAL A 274 12.59 10.50 -9.60
CA VAL A 274 13.14 9.26 -10.14
C VAL A 274 13.11 8.21 -9.05
N TRP A 275 12.49 7.09 -9.33
CA TRP A 275 12.55 5.87 -8.54
C TRP A 275 13.16 4.78 -9.39
N VAL A 276 14.22 4.15 -8.91
CA VAL A 276 14.84 2.98 -9.54
C VAL A 276 14.88 1.89 -8.51
N GLU A 277 14.32 0.76 -8.83
CA GLU A 277 14.31 -0.43 -8.00
C GLU A 277 14.85 -1.60 -8.78
N TYR A 278 15.73 -2.36 -8.16
CA TYR A 278 16.29 -3.58 -8.70
C TYR A 278 16.19 -4.68 -7.67
N LEU A 279 15.63 -5.81 -8.07
CA LEU A 279 15.52 -7.03 -7.27
C LEU A 279 16.16 -8.18 -8.06
N ASP A 280 17.05 -8.91 -7.40
CA ASP A 280 17.71 -10.10 -7.92
C ASP A 280 17.44 -11.25 -6.96
N PHE A 281 17.14 -12.45 -7.47
CA PHE A 281 16.69 -13.55 -6.64
C PHE A 281 17.09 -14.93 -7.19
N ASP A 282 17.32 -15.85 -6.26
CA ASP A 282 17.59 -17.24 -6.53
C ASP A 282 16.37 -17.95 -7.12
N GLU A 283 16.60 -19.09 -7.76
CA GLU A 283 15.53 -20.01 -8.17
C GLU A 283 14.69 -20.43 -6.97
N ASN A 284 13.38 -20.49 -7.15
CA ASN A 284 12.36 -20.77 -6.12
C ASN A 284 12.10 -19.66 -5.08
N PHE A 285 12.78 -18.51 -5.15
CA PHE A 285 12.39 -17.38 -4.31
C PHE A 285 10.94 -16.96 -4.61
N THR A 286 10.12 -16.76 -3.58
CA THR A 286 8.71 -16.40 -3.73
C THR A 286 8.27 -15.42 -2.68
N ALA A 287 7.55 -14.38 -3.07
CA ALA A 287 6.90 -13.47 -2.13
C ALA A 287 5.54 -14.02 -1.70
N LEU A 288 5.08 -13.65 -0.50
CA LEU A 288 3.77 -14.06 0.02
C LEU A 288 2.64 -13.14 -0.44
N THR A 289 2.97 -12.04 -1.07
CA THR A 289 2.00 -11.09 -1.62
C THR A 289 2.21 -10.96 -3.13
N ASP A 290 1.14 -10.64 -3.82
CA ASP A 290 1.25 -10.27 -5.23
C ASP A 290 2.01 -8.95 -5.32
N GLY A 291 3.28 -8.99 -5.66
CA GLY A 291 4.14 -7.82 -5.82
C GLY A 291 3.84 -7.12 -7.14
N PRO A 292 3.01 -6.07 -7.17
CA PRO A 292 2.65 -5.42 -8.41
C PRO A 292 3.67 -4.34 -8.76
N TRP A 293 4.75 -4.73 -9.39
CA TRP A 293 5.63 -3.76 -10.05
C TRP A 293 4.96 -3.14 -11.27
N ASP A 294 3.84 -3.69 -11.72
CA ASP A 294 3.05 -3.18 -12.83
C ASP A 294 1.56 -3.08 -12.49
N LEU A 295 0.76 -2.54 -13.41
CA LEU A 295 -0.68 -2.34 -13.21
C LEU A 295 -1.52 -3.58 -13.47
N TYR A 296 -0.97 -4.59 -14.13
CA TYR A 296 -1.71 -5.71 -14.68
C TYR A 296 -1.15 -7.06 -14.23
N GLY A 297 -0.23 -7.09 -13.26
CA GLY A 297 0.36 -8.31 -12.77
C GLY A 297 1.28 -8.97 -13.79
N THR A 298 2.01 -8.18 -14.59
CA THR A 298 2.97 -8.69 -15.58
C THR A 298 4.07 -9.48 -14.91
N VAL A 299 4.48 -9.07 -13.73
CA VAL A 299 5.39 -9.80 -12.84
C VAL A 299 4.71 -9.93 -11.48
N THR A 300 4.41 -11.15 -11.05
CA THR A 300 3.77 -11.42 -9.77
C THR A 300 4.77 -11.90 -8.74
N GLY A 301 4.50 -11.61 -7.46
CA GLY A 301 5.38 -12.00 -6.35
C GLY A 301 5.55 -13.51 -6.21
N THR A 302 4.52 -14.28 -6.55
CA THR A 302 4.52 -15.75 -6.46
C THR A 302 5.34 -16.45 -7.54
N ASP A 303 5.72 -15.75 -8.61
CA ASP A 303 6.43 -16.31 -9.74
C ASP A 303 7.90 -15.85 -9.85
N LEU A 304 8.39 -15.06 -8.90
CA LEU A 304 9.69 -14.40 -8.99
C LEU A 304 10.83 -15.38 -9.31
N GLY A 305 11.19 -16.23 -8.40
CA GLY A 305 12.33 -17.12 -8.59
C GLY A 305 12.11 -18.28 -9.57
N ASN A 306 10.87 -18.58 -9.93
CA ASN A 306 10.55 -19.63 -10.89
C ASN A 306 10.62 -19.17 -12.34
N GLN A 307 10.34 -17.89 -12.58
CA GLN A 307 10.21 -17.33 -13.92
C GLN A 307 11.29 -16.32 -14.24
N TYR A 308 11.76 -15.56 -13.25
CA TYR A 308 12.70 -14.46 -13.41
C TYR A 308 13.96 -14.64 -12.58
N ASP A 309 15.09 -14.16 -13.10
CA ASP A 309 16.33 -13.99 -12.35
C ASP A 309 16.37 -12.66 -11.62
N ASN A 310 15.84 -11.63 -12.26
CA ASN A 310 15.82 -10.28 -11.71
C ASN A 310 14.70 -9.45 -12.30
N VAL A 311 14.37 -8.37 -11.60
CA VAL A 311 13.43 -7.35 -12.04
C VAL A 311 14.04 -5.97 -11.86
N LEU A 312 14.02 -5.17 -12.93
CA LEU A 312 14.32 -3.75 -12.90
C LEU A 312 13.03 -2.96 -13.06
N PHE A 313 12.79 -2.04 -12.15
CA PHE A 313 11.66 -1.12 -12.21
C PHE A 313 12.14 0.33 -12.13
N VAL A 314 11.66 1.17 -13.05
CA VAL A 314 11.95 2.61 -13.08
C VAL A 314 10.64 3.39 -13.15
N LYS A 315 10.50 4.37 -12.29
CA LYS A 315 9.34 5.28 -12.28
C LYS A 315 9.78 6.72 -12.26
N LEU A 316 9.20 7.52 -13.15
CA LEU A 316 9.37 8.96 -13.22
C LEU A 316 8.01 9.60 -12.95
N ASN A 317 7.98 10.61 -12.07
CA ASN A 317 6.76 11.40 -11.84
C ASN A 317 7.08 12.87 -11.95
N GLN A 318 6.18 13.63 -12.61
CA GLN A 318 6.30 15.06 -12.74
C GLN A 318 5.01 15.71 -12.23
N LYS A 319 5.11 16.54 -11.21
CA LYS A 319 4.05 17.43 -10.77
C LYS A 319 4.25 18.79 -11.46
N TRP A 320 3.40 19.09 -12.44
CA TRP A 320 3.44 20.33 -13.20
C TRP A 320 2.70 21.48 -12.52
N SER A 321 1.64 21.13 -11.81
CA SER A 321 0.83 22.06 -11.02
C SER A 321 0.02 21.28 -9.97
N ASP A 322 -0.81 21.98 -9.20
CA ASP A 322 -1.75 21.32 -8.29
C ASP A 322 -2.87 20.55 -9.02
N LYS A 323 -3.01 20.77 -10.33
CA LYS A 323 -4.03 20.10 -11.15
C LYS A 323 -3.48 19.06 -12.11
N TRP A 324 -2.21 19.10 -12.46
CA TRP A 324 -1.66 18.24 -13.49
C TRP A 324 -0.40 17.55 -13.04
N SER A 325 -0.35 16.25 -13.26
CA SER A 325 0.86 15.44 -13.15
C SER A 325 0.96 14.46 -14.33
N THR A 326 2.19 14.05 -14.63
CA THR A 326 2.49 12.98 -15.59
C THR A 326 3.38 11.95 -14.92
N PHE A 327 3.36 10.74 -15.44
CA PHE A 327 4.26 9.68 -14.98
C PHE A 327 4.66 8.79 -16.13
N GLN A 328 5.84 8.19 -16.00
CA GLN A 328 6.34 7.14 -16.87
C GLN A 328 6.87 6.02 -16.01
N ARG A 329 6.76 4.80 -16.52
CA ARG A 329 7.25 3.59 -15.87
C ARG A 329 7.87 2.67 -16.88
N TYR A 330 8.86 1.98 -16.45
CA TYR A 330 9.49 0.89 -17.18
C TYR A 330 9.74 -0.26 -16.21
N LEU A 331 9.27 -1.44 -16.57
CA LEU A 331 9.58 -2.69 -15.90
C LEU A 331 10.28 -3.61 -16.89
N SER A 332 11.30 -4.31 -16.42
CA SER A 332 11.95 -5.40 -17.15
C SER A 332 12.18 -6.56 -16.20
N GLY A 333 11.63 -7.71 -16.53
CA GLY A 333 11.88 -8.97 -15.84
C GLY A 333 12.71 -9.88 -16.74
N SER A 334 13.92 -10.23 -16.29
CA SER A 334 14.79 -11.17 -17.05
C SER A 334 14.34 -12.59 -16.80
N ALA A 335 13.93 -13.28 -17.87
CA ALA A 335 13.46 -14.65 -17.79
C ALA A 335 14.59 -15.62 -17.43
N ARG A 336 14.31 -16.55 -16.51
CA ARG A 336 15.27 -17.59 -16.11
C ARG A 336 15.56 -18.60 -17.22
N GLY A 337 14.76 -18.63 -18.28
CA GLY A 337 14.92 -19.57 -19.39
C GLY A 337 14.51 -20.99 -19.06
N THR A 338 13.87 -21.23 -17.93
CA THR A 338 13.33 -22.50 -17.47
C THR A 338 11.81 -22.41 -17.30
N GLY A 339 11.10 -23.48 -17.56
CA GLY A 339 9.65 -23.50 -17.42
C GLY A 339 8.92 -22.92 -18.63
N ALA A 340 7.90 -22.09 -18.38
CA ALA A 340 7.00 -21.61 -19.42
C ALA A 340 7.40 -20.27 -20.03
N LEU A 341 8.19 -19.49 -19.32
CA LEU A 341 8.69 -18.20 -19.78
C LEU A 341 10.15 -18.32 -20.18
N ILE A 342 10.42 -18.15 -21.46
CA ILE A 342 11.75 -18.27 -22.05
C ILE A 342 12.35 -16.94 -22.52
N ASP A 343 11.51 -15.90 -22.59
CA ASP A 343 11.88 -14.57 -23.06
C ASP A 343 11.61 -13.53 -21.96
N ASP A 344 12.40 -12.47 -21.96
CA ASP A 344 12.28 -11.36 -21.03
C ASP A 344 10.93 -10.66 -21.15
N THR A 345 10.36 -10.25 -20.02
CA THR A 345 9.13 -9.46 -19.99
C THR A 345 9.46 -7.98 -19.91
N THR A 346 8.80 -7.15 -20.69
CA THR A 346 8.89 -5.69 -20.58
C THR A 346 7.52 -5.04 -20.49
N ASN A 347 7.46 -3.94 -19.76
CA ASN A 347 6.27 -3.13 -19.61
C ASN A 347 6.63 -1.65 -19.62
N TRP A 348 6.04 -0.89 -20.55
CA TRP A 348 6.18 0.55 -20.67
C TRP A 348 4.84 1.24 -20.40
N THR A 349 4.82 2.13 -19.43
CA THR A 349 3.63 2.93 -19.13
C THR A 349 3.92 4.41 -19.28
N VAL A 350 3.00 5.14 -19.88
CA VAL A 350 2.95 6.60 -19.83
C VAL A 350 1.56 7.04 -19.41
N GLY A 351 1.47 8.05 -18.55
CA GLY A 351 0.18 8.51 -18.08
C GLY A 351 0.15 9.97 -17.69
N VAL A 352 -1.06 10.51 -17.71
CA VAL A 352 -1.39 11.85 -17.25
C VAL A 352 -2.54 11.79 -16.26
N LYS A 353 -2.43 12.57 -15.19
CA LYS A 353 -3.45 12.68 -14.16
C LYS A 353 -3.88 14.12 -13.99
N TYR A 354 -5.20 14.34 -13.99
CA TYR A 354 -5.83 15.63 -13.77
C TYR A 354 -6.63 15.62 -12.48
N TYR A 355 -6.32 16.51 -11.57
CA TYR A 355 -7.03 16.73 -10.32
C TYR A 355 -8.09 17.80 -10.51
N TYR A 356 -9.33 17.36 -10.75
CA TYR A 356 -10.46 18.28 -10.91
C TYR A 356 -10.75 19.03 -9.61
N THR A 357 -10.78 18.28 -8.51
CA THR A 357 -10.81 18.78 -7.13
C THR A 357 -9.78 18.01 -6.30
N PRO A 358 -9.48 18.40 -5.05
CA PRO A 358 -8.67 17.57 -4.16
C PRO A 358 -9.23 16.15 -3.95
N ALA A 359 -10.55 15.97 -4.12
CA ALA A 359 -11.25 14.70 -3.92
C ALA A 359 -11.51 13.91 -5.20
N LEU A 360 -11.44 14.53 -6.39
CA LEU A 360 -11.75 13.89 -7.67
C LEU A 360 -10.61 14.07 -8.65
N SER A 361 -10.11 12.96 -9.17
CA SER A 361 -9.10 12.94 -10.23
C SER A 361 -9.51 12.05 -11.40
N PHE A 362 -8.97 12.38 -12.57
CA PHE A 362 -9.03 11.59 -13.80
C PHE A 362 -7.62 11.22 -14.22
N GLU A 363 -7.44 9.98 -14.67
CA GLU A 363 -6.15 9.49 -15.15
C GLU A 363 -6.36 8.81 -16.52
N LEU A 364 -5.51 9.13 -17.45
CA LEU A 364 -5.39 8.44 -18.72
C LEU A 364 -3.99 7.88 -18.82
N LEU A 365 -3.88 6.59 -19.13
CA LEU A 365 -2.59 5.97 -19.38
C LEU A 365 -2.63 5.09 -20.63
N TYR A 366 -1.46 4.89 -21.18
CA TYR A 366 -1.15 3.87 -22.17
C TYR A 366 -0.08 2.96 -21.60
N ASP A 367 -0.29 1.67 -21.76
CA ASP A 367 0.58 0.61 -21.26
C ASP A 367 0.91 -0.33 -22.41
N LYS A 368 2.20 -0.52 -22.70
CA LYS A 368 2.71 -1.48 -23.67
C LYS A 368 3.38 -2.61 -22.90
N ILE A 369 2.91 -3.81 -23.12
CA ILE A 369 3.35 -5.01 -22.44
C ILE A 369 3.87 -5.98 -23.50
N GLU A 370 5.06 -6.49 -23.28
CA GLU A 370 5.68 -7.51 -24.13
C GLU A 370 5.96 -8.75 -23.27
N ASN A 371 5.56 -9.88 -23.77
CA ASN A 371 5.81 -11.20 -23.18
C ASN A 371 5.29 -11.33 -21.75
N SER A 372 4.01 -11.05 -21.55
CA SER A 372 3.36 -11.06 -20.24
C SER A 372 3.44 -12.42 -19.56
N GLN A 373 3.85 -12.43 -18.30
CA GLN A 373 3.81 -13.61 -17.44
C GLN A 373 2.38 -14.08 -17.17
N ALA A 374 1.48 -13.15 -16.91
CA ALA A 374 0.11 -13.45 -16.55
C ALA A 374 -0.65 -14.19 -17.66
N VAL A 375 -0.31 -13.96 -18.94
CA VAL A 375 -0.63 -14.85 -20.08
C VAL A 375 0.62 -15.10 -20.86
N LYS A 376 1.24 -16.20 -20.62
CA LYS A 376 2.50 -16.69 -21.13
C LYS A 376 2.82 -16.26 -22.57
N GLY A 377 3.71 -15.28 -22.70
CA GLY A 377 4.22 -14.85 -23.98
C GLY A 377 3.24 -13.99 -24.80
N VAL A 378 2.25 -13.37 -24.19
CA VAL A 378 1.31 -12.48 -24.89
C VAL A 378 1.79 -11.04 -24.79
N ASP A 379 1.87 -10.39 -25.95
CA ASP A 379 2.05 -8.95 -26.07
C ASP A 379 0.68 -8.27 -26.04
N ASP A 380 0.58 -7.11 -25.42
CA ASP A 380 -0.66 -6.32 -25.42
C ASP A 380 -0.37 -4.82 -25.30
N ASN A 381 -1.32 -4.02 -25.76
CA ASN A 381 -1.34 -2.58 -25.56
C ASN A 381 -2.67 -2.22 -24.89
N VAL A 382 -2.59 -1.51 -23.79
CA VAL A 382 -3.76 -1.16 -22.99
C VAL A 382 -3.87 0.34 -22.83
N VAL A 383 -5.03 0.91 -23.19
CA VAL A 383 -5.40 2.26 -22.81
C VAL A 383 -6.37 2.18 -21.64
N ARG A 384 -6.10 2.90 -20.54
CA ARG A 384 -7.00 2.98 -19.41
C ARG A 384 -7.37 4.40 -19.10
N PHE A 385 -8.66 4.65 -18.95
CA PHE A 385 -9.19 5.86 -18.34
C PHE A 385 -9.76 5.53 -16.97
N ARG A 386 -9.29 6.24 -15.94
CA ARG A 386 -9.70 6.05 -14.55
C ARG A 386 -10.36 7.30 -13.99
N THR A 387 -11.48 7.12 -13.32
CA THR A 387 -12.07 8.11 -12.41
C THR A 387 -11.82 7.66 -10.98
N HIS A 388 -11.24 8.53 -10.16
CA HIS A 388 -10.93 8.24 -8.77
C HIS A 388 -11.47 9.34 -7.86
N VAL A 389 -12.31 8.95 -6.89
CA VAL A 389 -12.88 9.82 -5.87
C VAL A 389 -12.40 9.36 -4.50
N VAL A 390 -11.97 10.31 -3.67
CA VAL A 390 -11.66 10.12 -2.24
C VAL A 390 -12.62 10.98 -1.42
N PHE A 391 -13.15 10.46 -0.32
CA PHE A 391 -14.13 11.17 0.53
C PHE A 391 -13.96 10.85 2.01
#